data_bc299c938ed2d5bb9482fec1fef9dec4
#
_entry.id   bc299c938ed2d5bb9482fec1fef9dec4
#
_cell.length_a   1.000
_cell.length_b   1.000
_cell.length_c   1.000
_cell.angle_alpha   90.00
_cell.angle_beta   90.00
_cell.angle_gamma   90.00
#
_symmetry.space_group_name_H-M   'P 1'
#
loop_
_entity.id
_entity.type
_entity.pdbx_description
1 polymer ?
#
loop_
_entity_poly.entity_id
_entity_poly.type
_entity_poly.pdbx_seq_one_letter_code
_entity_poly.pdbx_strand_id
1 'polypeptide(L)'
;MLKIVRPVSFVLLSAAFCSGGVVHASDRAAITPRVGISQQEGSLKGTVSDSFGPVAGASIVVKGTTNGTVTDMNGNFVLDVKKGDVIQVSFIGYLTQEFKYNGEPSINVSLQEDTQKLDEVIVVGYGTQQKANLSGAVAQLDSKELTSRPISNVSSGLQGMMPGVTVTSGQGRPGQDGSTIRIRGVGTLNSASPYILIDGIESGSMNDIDPNDIESISVLKDASSAAIYGSKASNGVILITTKRGKTGAPRISYNGYVGASKATSMIDRVSSADYARLWNRFEPGRYSDEDIRMFEDGSDPYGHPNTDWNDEAYRTGLLHKHNVCLLYTSDAADDL
;
A
#
# COMPACT_ATOMS: atom_id res chain seq x y z
N MET A 1 -18.49 -41.77 -11.24
CA MET A 1 -18.53 -41.06 -12.54
C MET A 1 -17.39 -40.05 -12.62
N LEU A 2 -16.39 -40.39 -13.41
CA LEU A 2 -15.15 -39.61 -13.53
C LEU A 2 -15.39 -38.45 -14.50
N LYS A 3 -15.31 -37.19 -14.06
CA LYS A 3 -15.30 -36.03 -14.97
C LYS A 3 -13.86 -35.62 -15.24
N ILE A 4 -13.44 -35.88 -16.45
CA ILE A 4 -12.16 -35.55 -17.06
C ILE A 4 -12.09 -34.03 -17.25
N VAL A 5 -11.11 -33.38 -16.60
CA VAL A 5 -10.72 -32.00 -16.87
C VAL A 5 -9.74 -31.99 -18.04
N ARG A 6 -10.08 -31.32 -19.12
CA ARG A 6 -9.22 -31.10 -20.28
C ARG A 6 -8.25 -29.95 -19.99
N PRO A 7 -6.95 -30.10 -20.27
CA PRO A 7 -6.02 -28.99 -20.27
C PRO A 7 -6.13 -28.18 -21.55
N VAL A 8 -6.18 -26.88 -21.44
CA VAL A 8 -6.09 -25.93 -22.55
C VAL A 8 -4.62 -25.78 -22.93
N SER A 9 -4.26 -26.31 -24.11
CA SER A 9 -2.93 -26.15 -24.69
C SER A 9 -2.77 -24.74 -25.25
N PHE A 10 -1.79 -24.02 -24.75
CA PHE A 10 -1.28 -22.78 -25.33
C PHE A 10 -0.30 -23.15 -26.45
N VAL A 11 -0.69 -22.90 -27.70
CA VAL A 11 0.17 -23.07 -28.87
C VAL A 11 1.01 -21.82 -29.06
N LEU A 12 2.31 -21.95 -28.82
CA LEU A 12 3.34 -20.96 -29.16
C LEU A 12 3.69 -21.14 -30.65
N LEU A 13 3.33 -20.18 -31.48
CA LEU A 13 3.70 -20.11 -32.89
C LEU A 13 4.99 -19.33 -33.06
N SER A 14 6.13 -20.01 -33.15
CA SER A 14 7.42 -19.43 -33.55
C SER A 14 7.58 -19.56 -35.07
N ALA A 15 7.51 -18.43 -35.78
CA ALA A 15 7.87 -18.36 -37.19
C ALA A 15 9.31 -17.83 -37.30
N ALA A 16 10.22 -18.73 -37.60
CA ALA A 16 11.56 -18.42 -38.07
C ALA A 16 11.50 -18.16 -39.61
N PHE A 17 11.89 -16.96 -40.01
CA PHE A 17 12.19 -16.66 -41.40
C PHE A 17 13.69 -16.46 -41.54
N CYS A 18 14.35 -17.51 -42.06
CA CYS A 18 15.67 -17.41 -42.66
C CYS A 18 15.45 -17.17 -44.17
N SER A 19 15.92 -16.06 -44.71
CA SER A 19 16.17 -15.94 -46.15
C SER A 19 17.50 -15.22 -46.35
N GLY A 20 18.45 -15.99 -46.83
CA GLY A 20 19.71 -15.52 -47.35
C GLY A 20 19.48 -14.71 -48.63
N GLY A 21 20.20 -13.63 -48.79
CA GLY A 21 20.22 -12.76 -49.96
C GLY A 21 21.65 -12.39 -50.32
N VAL A 22 21.99 -12.77 -51.46
CA VAL A 22 23.20 -12.75 -52.28
C VAL A 22 23.88 -11.36 -52.33
N VAL A 23 25.19 -11.38 -52.15
CA VAL A 23 26.10 -10.26 -52.43
C VAL A 23 26.18 -10.01 -53.89
N HIS A 24 25.87 -8.77 -54.34
CA HIS A 24 26.30 -8.26 -55.65
C HIS A 24 27.11 -6.96 -55.44
N ALA A 25 28.36 -7.04 -55.79
CA ALA A 25 29.26 -5.90 -55.95
C ALA A 25 29.10 -5.27 -57.32
N SER A 26 29.02 -4.00 -57.37
CA SER A 26 29.49 -3.02 -58.38
C SER A 26 28.45 -1.93 -58.58
N ASP A 27 28.73 -0.65 -58.37
CA ASP A 27 29.36 0.23 -59.26
C ASP A 27 29.66 1.59 -58.59
N ARG A 28 30.80 2.12 -58.94
CA ARG A 28 31.23 3.52 -58.61
C ARG A 28 30.29 4.51 -59.24
N ALA A 29 29.60 5.30 -58.46
CA ALA A 29 28.96 6.54 -58.89
C ALA A 29 29.39 7.67 -58.01
N ALA A 30 29.70 8.79 -58.66
CA ALA A 30 30.32 10.01 -58.23
C ALA A 30 29.82 10.59 -56.91
N ILE A 31 30.77 10.95 -56.06
CA ILE A 31 30.57 11.75 -54.85
C ILE A 31 30.26 13.18 -55.25
N THR A 32 29.01 13.60 -55.21
CA THR A 32 28.67 15.03 -55.12
C THR A 32 28.66 15.37 -53.62
N PRO A 33 29.37 16.39 -53.18
CA PRO A 33 29.28 16.82 -51.79
C PRO A 33 27.88 17.41 -51.56
N ARG A 34 27.02 16.69 -50.86
CA ARG A 34 25.86 17.31 -50.22
C ARG A 34 26.39 18.18 -49.09
N VAL A 35 26.23 19.48 -49.28
CA VAL A 35 26.33 20.44 -48.20
C VAL A 35 25.30 20.05 -47.14
N GLY A 36 25.75 19.30 -46.15
CA GLY A 36 25.00 19.08 -44.93
C GLY A 36 24.91 20.44 -44.26
N ILE A 37 23.72 20.94 -44.10
CA ILE A 37 23.43 22.01 -43.17
C ILE A 37 23.82 21.43 -41.79
N SER A 38 25.02 21.77 -41.30
CA SER A 38 25.39 21.47 -39.92
C SER A 38 24.44 22.31 -39.05
N GLN A 39 23.47 21.66 -38.45
CA GLN A 39 22.75 22.25 -37.32
C GLN A 39 23.83 22.59 -36.30
N GLN A 40 23.97 23.85 -36.00
CA GLN A 40 24.93 24.40 -35.06
C GLN A 40 24.61 23.77 -33.69
N GLU A 41 25.40 22.76 -33.32
CA GLU A 41 25.39 22.21 -31.97
C GLU A 41 25.96 23.29 -31.06
N GLY A 42 25.11 23.90 -30.27
CA GLY A 42 25.51 24.92 -29.32
C GLY A 42 25.91 24.27 -28.01
N SER A 43 27.13 24.52 -27.57
CA SER A 43 27.55 24.18 -26.22
C SER A 43 26.98 25.24 -25.26
N LEU A 44 26.04 24.83 -24.43
CA LEU A 44 25.47 25.62 -23.33
C LEU A 44 26.38 25.50 -22.10
N LYS A 45 26.84 26.64 -21.61
CA LYS A 45 27.53 26.75 -20.33
C LYS A 45 26.58 27.33 -19.30
N GLY A 46 26.69 26.90 -18.04
CA GLY A 46 25.84 27.46 -17.00
C GLY A 46 26.37 27.21 -15.61
N THR A 47 25.76 27.88 -14.65
CA THR A 47 26.01 27.66 -13.22
C THR A 47 24.70 27.31 -12.52
N VAL A 48 24.79 26.36 -11.60
CA VAL A 48 23.68 25.97 -10.70
C VAL A 48 24.06 26.44 -9.31
N SER A 49 23.18 27.23 -8.70
CA SER A 49 23.34 27.75 -7.34
C SER A 49 22.06 27.61 -6.55
N ASP A 50 22.16 27.66 -5.25
CA ASP A 50 21.05 27.79 -4.32
C ASP A 50 21.18 29.07 -3.48
N SER A 51 20.40 29.19 -2.39
CA SER A 51 20.45 30.32 -1.44
C SER A 51 21.76 30.37 -0.62
N PHE A 52 22.53 29.29 -0.59
CA PHE A 52 23.77 29.17 0.19
C PHE A 52 25.04 29.23 -0.68
N GLY A 53 24.92 29.02 -1.99
CA GLY A 53 26.07 29.07 -2.89
C GLY A 53 25.96 28.11 -4.08
N PRO A 54 27.11 27.79 -4.76
CA PRO A 54 27.12 26.89 -5.88
C PRO A 54 26.81 25.43 -5.48
N VAL A 55 25.96 24.76 -6.26
CA VAL A 55 25.54 23.37 -6.03
C VAL A 55 26.40 22.43 -6.87
N ALA A 56 27.22 21.62 -6.22
CA ALA A 56 28.05 20.60 -6.87
C ALA A 56 27.27 19.27 -7.00
N GLY A 57 27.42 18.60 -8.15
CA GLY A 57 26.80 17.29 -8.39
C GLY A 57 25.32 17.35 -8.82
N ALA A 58 24.78 18.53 -9.16
CA ALA A 58 23.46 18.63 -9.74
C ALA A 58 23.42 17.97 -11.12
N SER A 59 22.39 17.20 -11.41
CA SER A 59 22.20 16.51 -12.68
C SER A 59 21.46 17.40 -13.68
N ILE A 60 22.04 17.58 -14.85
CA ILE A 60 21.48 18.35 -15.97
C ILE A 60 21.28 17.40 -17.14
N VAL A 61 20.04 17.21 -17.59
CA VAL A 61 19.69 16.26 -18.65
C VAL A 61 18.78 16.91 -19.68
N VAL A 62 18.99 16.61 -20.95
CA VAL A 62 18.03 16.97 -22.00
C VAL A 62 16.85 15.99 -21.95
N LYS A 63 15.66 16.52 -21.67
CA LYS A 63 14.43 15.72 -21.49
C LYS A 63 14.14 14.84 -22.70
N GLY A 64 13.96 13.53 -22.43
CA GLY A 64 13.70 12.54 -23.49
C GLY A 64 14.92 12.00 -24.22
N THR A 65 16.14 12.35 -23.76
CA THR A 65 17.41 11.85 -24.31
C THR A 65 18.30 11.28 -23.21
N THR A 66 19.39 10.61 -23.58
CA THR A 66 20.45 10.19 -22.66
C THR A 66 21.58 11.22 -22.53
N ASN A 67 21.42 12.40 -23.16
CA ASN A 67 22.41 13.47 -23.12
C ASN A 67 22.27 14.23 -21.81
N GLY A 68 23.31 14.22 -20.98
CA GLY A 68 23.32 14.89 -19.69
C GLY A 68 24.72 15.06 -19.12
N THR A 69 24.85 15.95 -18.16
CA THR A 69 26.06 16.24 -17.41
C THR A 69 25.77 16.49 -15.94
N VAL A 70 26.82 16.64 -15.13
CA VAL A 70 26.71 17.02 -13.72
C VAL A 70 27.53 18.28 -13.46
N THR A 71 27.14 19.07 -12.45
CA THR A 71 27.87 20.27 -12.05
C THR A 71 29.19 19.92 -11.35
N ASP A 72 30.21 20.76 -11.57
CA ASP A 72 31.49 20.69 -10.85
C ASP A 72 31.38 21.27 -9.42
N MET A 73 32.54 21.32 -8.69
CA MET A 73 32.58 21.84 -7.32
C MET A 73 32.19 23.32 -7.20
N ASN A 74 32.23 24.07 -8.31
CA ASN A 74 31.84 25.47 -8.37
C ASN A 74 30.43 25.66 -8.96
N GLY A 75 29.69 24.57 -9.13
CA GLY A 75 28.34 24.59 -9.70
C GLY A 75 28.29 24.79 -11.21
N ASN A 76 29.42 24.77 -11.94
CA ASN A 76 29.45 24.98 -13.38
C ASN A 76 29.15 23.69 -14.13
N PHE A 77 28.52 23.83 -15.29
CA PHE A 77 28.31 22.73 -16.24
C PHE A 77 28.47 23.15 -17.67
N VAL A 78 28.71 22.17 -18.53
CA VAL A 78 28.75 22.32 -19.98
C VAL A 78 27.92 21.18 -20.58
N LEU A 79 26.97 21.51 -21.45
CA LEU A 79 26.06 20.54 -22.07
C LEU A 79 25.87 20.91 -23.56
N ASP A 80 25.98 19.91 -24.41
CA ASP A 80 25.72 20.09 -25.84
C ASP A 80 24.22 19.99 -26.09
N VAL A 81 23.62 21.05 -26.59
CA VAL A 81 22.17 21.19 -26.73
C VAL A 81 21.80 21.80 -28.07
N LYS A 82 20.60 21.48 -28.53
CA LYS A 82 20.02 22.05 -29.76
C LYS A 82 18.94 23.08 -29.39
N LYS A 83 18.81 24.11 -30.20
CA LYS A 83 17.76 25.10 -30.01
C LYS A 83 16.37 24.42 -30.00
N GLY A 84 15.63 24.59 -28.93
CA GLY A 84 14.31 23.99 -28.73
C GLY A 84 14.28 22.82 -27.72
N ASP A 85 15.45 22.32 -27.30
CA ASP A 85 15.56 21.28 -26.31
C ASP A 85 15.04 21.77 -24.95
N VAL A 86 14.40 20.85 -24.20
CA VAL A 86 14.00 21.10 -22.82
C VAL A 86 15.06 20.51 -21.90
N ILE A 87 15.66 21.36 -21.10
CA ILE A 87 16.70 20.97 -20.14
C ILE A 87 16.07 20.84 -18.77
N GLN A 88 16.34 19.75 -18.12
CA GLN A 88 15.89 19.43 -16.78
C GLN A 88 17.09 19.44 -15.84
N VAL A 89 17.01 20.26 -14.78
CA VAL A 89 18.01 20.34 -13.71
C VAL A 89 17.42 19.77 -12.44
N SER A 90 18.09 18.81 -11.85
CA SER A 90 17.64 18.12 -10.63
C SER A 90 18.80 17.90 -9.65
N PHE A 91 18.52 18.03 -8.38
CA PHE A 91 19.43 17.70 -7.29
C PHE A 91 18.64 17.17 -6.10
N ILE A 92 19.27 16.31 -5.28
CA ILE A 92 18.61 15.69 -4.12
C ILE A 92 18.23 16.78 -3.11
N GLY A 93 16.95 16.87 -2.76
CA GLY A 93 16.42 17.88 -1.81
C GLY A 93 15.98 19.19 -2.47
N TYR A 94 15.99 19.29 -3.78
CA TYR A 94 15.57 20.48 -4.53
C TYR A 94 14.45 20.19 -5.52
N LEU A 95 13.63 21.20 -5.79
CA LEU A 95 12.61 21.14 -6.83
C LEU A 95 13.27 21.04 -8.20
N THR A 96 12.87 20.03 -8.98
CA THR A 96 13.33 19.87 -10.36
C THR A 96 12.83 21.03 -11.20
N GLN A 97 13.76 21.72 -11.88
CA GLN A 97 13.43 22.83 -12.79
C GLN A 97 13.58 22.41 -14.23
N GLU A 98 12.64 22.83 -15.07
CA GLU A 98 12.68 22.61 -16.52
C GLU A 98 12.68 23.94 -17.24
N PHE A 99 13.55 24.12 -18.23
CA PHE A 99 13.57 25.28 -19.09
C PHE A 99 13.87 24.91 -20.53
N LYS A 100 13.35 25.70 -21.47
CA LYS A 100 13.53 25.49 -22.90
C LYS A 100 14.74 26.29 -23.38
N TYR A 101 15.67 25.62 -24.03
CA TYR A 101 16.84 26.27 -24.60
C TYR A 101 16.51 27.05 -25.88
N ASN A 102 16.72 28.37 -25.88
CA ASN A 102 16.41 29.25 -27.01
C ASN A 102 17.64 29.66 -27.80
N GLY A 103 18.84 29.20 -27.42
CA GLY A 103 20.11 29.55 -28.09
C GLY A 103 20.98 30.51 -27.29
N GLU A 104 20.75 30.66 -26.01
CA GLU A 104 21.55 31.48 -25.11
C GLU A 104 22.90 30.82 -24.83
N PRO A 105 24.04 31.56 -24.85
CA PRO A 105 25.38 30.98 -24.66
C PRO A 105 25.64 30.54 -23.20
N SER A 106 24.92 31.11 -22.22
CA SER A 106 25.06 30.79 -20.82
C SER A 106 23.75 30.96 -20.08
N ILE A 107 23.54 30.12 -19.03
CA ILE A 107 22.37 30.20 -18.17
C ILE A 107 22.77 30.02 -16.70
N ASN A 108 22.12 30.78 -15.82
CA ASN A 108 22.24 30.62 -14.37
C ASN A 108 20.94 30.06 -13.84
N VAL A 109 21.00 28.91 -13.16
CA VAL A 109 19.85 28.22 -12.57
C VAL A 109 19.95 28.33 -11.05
N SER A 110 18.93 28.93 -10.43
CA SER A 110 18.81 28.95 -8.98
C SER A 110 17.84 27.87 -8.55
N LEU A 111 18.33 26.85 -7.86
CA LEU A 111 17.50 25.77 -7.33
C LEU A 111 16.79 26.22 -6.06
N GLN A 112 15.51 25.84 -5.96
CA GLN A 112 14.73 26.05 -4.75
C GLN A 112 14.67 24.72 -3.99
N GLU A 113 14.90 24.78 -2.69
CA GLU A 113 14.76 23.61 -1.84
C GLU A 113 13.34 23.02 -1.91
N ASP A 114 13.25 21.70 -2.06
CA ASP A 114 11.99 20.98 -2.03
C ASP A 114 11.56 20.77 -0.57
N THR A 115 11.07 21.85 0.06
CA THR A 115 10.57 21.83 1.43
C THR A 115 9.35 20.91 1.59
N GLN A 116 8.70 20.51 0.48
CA GLN A 116 7.54 19.58 0.55
C GLN A 116 7.93 18.12 0.82
N LYS A 117 9.18 17.73 0.59
CA LYS A 117 9.64 16.36 0.92
C LYS A 117 10.13 16.17 2.35
N LEU A 118 10.32 17.25 3.09
CA LEU A 118 10.82 17.20 4.47
C LEU A 118 9.73 17.38 5.55
N ASP A 119 8.53 17.76 5.15
CA ASP A 119 7.41 17.97 6.09
C ASP A 119 6.56 16.69 6.27
N GLU A 120 7.20 15.58 6.58
CA GLU A 120 6.47 14.48 7.22
C GLU A 120 6.15 14.89 8.66
N VAL A 121 5.02 15.58 8.81
CA VAL A 121 4.52 16.03 10.11
C VAL A 121 3.81 14.87 10.77
N ILE A 122 4.28 14.48 11.93
CA ILE A 122 3.65 13.43 12.74
C ILE A 122 2.86 14.09 13.87
N VAL A 123 1.63 13.64 14.06
CA VAL A 123 0.84 14.00 15.23
C VAL A 123 1.44 13.29 16.43
N VAL A 124 1.92 14.05 17.40
CA VAL A 124 2.50 13.55 18.65
C VAL A 124 1.76 14.23 19.80
N GLY A 125 0.99 13.47 20.52
CA GLY A 125 0.25 14.00 21.65
C GLY A 125 -0.80 15.03 21.25
N TYR A 126 -0.70 16.21 21.82
CA TYR A 126 -1.62 17.34 21.55
C TYR A 126 -1.11 18.30 20.47
N GLY A 127 -0.08 17.92 19.71
CA GLY A 127 0.52 18.78 18.70
C GLY A 127 1.10 18.01 17.53
N THR A 128 1.49 18.75 16.49
CA THR A 128 2.18 18.22 15.32
C THR A 128 3.67 18.54 15.42
N GLN A 129 4.53 17.54 15.17
CA GLN A 129 5.98 17.73 15.11
C GLN A 129 6.54 17.12 13.83
N GLN A 130 7.60 17.71 13.31
CA GLN A 130 8.32 17.14 12.18
C GLN A 130 8.99 15.83 12.60
N LYS A 131 8.88 14.81 11.78
CA LYS A 131 9.46 13.48 12.02
C LYS A 131 10.95 13.53 12.36
N ALA A 132 11.68 14.45 11.71
CA ALA A 132 13.10 14.67 11.95
C ALA A 132 13.43 15.11 13.38
N ASN A 133 12.49 15.73 14.10
CA ASN A 133 12.66 16.27 15.45
C ASN A 133 12.26 15.28 16.55
N LEU A 134 11.75 14.10 16.18
CA LEU A 134 11.33 13.08 17.14
C LEU A 134 12.51 12.22 17.55
N SER A 135 12.85 12.27 18.83
CA SER A 135 13.89 11.41 19.44
C SER A 135 13.42 9.99 19.71
N GLY A 136 12.12 9.71 19.58
CA GLY A 136 11.51 8.40 19.84
C GLY A 136 11.24 7.60 18.59
N ALA A 137 11.17 6.25 18.70
CA ALA A 137 10.80 5.39 17.59
C ALA A 137 9.30 5.45 17.31
N VAL A 138 8.92 6.26 16.34
CA VAL A 138 7.54 6.39 15.84
C VAL A 138 7.43 5.68 14.49
N ALA A 139 6.42 4.83 14.34
CA ALA A 139 6.04 4.29 13.04
C ALA A 139 4.77 4.99 12.56
N GLN A 140 4.75 5.42 11.33
CA GLN A 140 3.60 6.05 10.70
C GLN A 140 3.16 5.25 9.49
N LEU A 141 1.86 5.23 9.26
CA LEU A 141 1.20 4.61 8.10
C LEU A 141 0.22 5.62 7.52
N ASP A 142 0.36 5.91 6.26
CA ASP A 142 -0.52 6.84 5.56
C ASP A 142 -1.77 6.15 5.01
N SER A 143 -2.82 6.94 4.79
CA SER A 143 -4.09 6.48 4.23
C SER A 143 -3.92 5.71 2.92
N LYS A 144 -2.99 6.11 2.05
CA LYS A 144 -2.75 5.46 0.75
C LYS A 144 -2.25 4.02 0.91
N GLU A 145 -1.37 3.79 1.88
CA GLU A 145 -0.85 2.47 2.17
C GLU A 145 -1.91 1.60 2.83
N LEU A 146 -2.67 2.16 3.78
CA LEU A 146 -3.74 1.45 4.47
C LEU A 146 -4.83 0.98 3.48
N THR A 147 -5.24 1.84 2.54
CA THR A 147 -6.29 1.56 1.56
C THR A 147 -5.80 0.88 0.28
N SER A 148 -4.51 0.53 0.18
CA SER A 148 -3.92 -0.17 -0.98
C SER A 148 -4.53 -1.56 -1.23
N ARG A 149 -5.14 -2.14 -0.23
CA ARG A 149 -5.87 -3.41 -0.28
C ARG A 149 -7.26 -3.24 0.35
N PRO A 150 -8.27 -3.96 -0.10
CA PRO A 150 -9.59 -3.92 0.53
C PRO A 150 -9.49 -4.53 1.94
N ILE A 151 -9.81 -3.74 2.95
CA ILE A 151 -9.82 -4.14 4.35
C ILE A 151 -11.20 -3.90 4.94
N SER A 152 -11.68 -4.86 5.72
CA SER A 152 -12.95 -4.74 6.45
C SER A 152 -12.79 -3.87 7.70
N ASN A 153 -11.68 -4.04 8.42
CA ASN A 153 -11.40 -3.41 9.70
C ASN A 153 -10.00 -2.79 9.74
N VAL A 154 -9.84 -1.69 10.47
CA VAL A 154 -8.55 -1.00 10.64
C VAL A 154 -7.53 -1.91 11.31
N SER A 155 -7.94 -2.68 12.33
CA SER A 155 -7.04 -3.57 13.08
C SER A 155 -6.41 -4.64 12.17
N SER A 156 -7.17 -5.27 11.29
CA SER A 156 -6.66 -6.26 10.34
C SER A 156 -5.80 -5.61 9.24
N GLY A 157 -6.11 -4.37 8.86
CA GLY A 157 -5.38 -3.59 7.89
C GLY A 157 -3.93 -3.30 8.28
N LEU A 158 -3.64 -3.20 9.59
CA LEU A 158 -2.29 -2.95 10.10
C LEU A 158 -1.34 -4.15 10.03
N GLN A 159 -1.86 -5.35 9.72
CA GLN A 159 -1.04 -6.56 9.72
C GLN A 159 0.09 -6.48 8.68
N GLY A 160 1.33 -6.56 9.17
CA GLY A 160 2.55 -6.53 8.36
C GLY A 160 2.93 -5.15 7.81
N MET A 161 2.16 -4.08 8.14
CA MET A 161 2.42 -2.74 7.63
C MET A 161 3.39 -1.92 8.48
N MET A 162 3.50 -2.22 9.78
CA MET A 162 4.29 -1.42 10.71
C MET A 162 5.32 -2.25 11.46
N PRO A 163 6.61 -1.87 11.46
CA PRO A 163 7.64 -2.60 12.21
C PRO A 163 7.40 -2.48 13.72
N GLY A 164 7.51 -3.62 14.44
CA GLY A 164 7.32 -3.68 15.90
C GLY A 164 5.86 -3.69 16.35
N VAL A 165 4.90 -3.79 15.42
CA VAL A 165 3.48 -3.99 15.69
C VAL A 165 3.11 -5.41 15.25
N THR A 166 2.67 -6.21 16.19
CA THR A 166 2.17 -7.57 15.91
C THR A 166 0.65 -7.55 15.92
N VAL A 167 0.06 -8.00 14.82
CA VAL A 167 -1.39 -8.10 14.66
C VAL A 167 -1.73 -9.58 14.51
N THR A 168 -2.52 -10.09 15.44
CA THR A 168 -3.00 -11.47 15.41
C THR A 168 -4.49 -11.46 15.11
N SER A 169 -4.86 -12.04 13.95
CA SER A 169 -6.25 -12.23 13.59
C SER A 169 -6.97 -13.06 14.63
N GLY A 170 -8.20 -12.70 14.92
CA GLY A 170 -9.09 -13.44 15.79
C GLY A 170 -9.51 -14.80 15.21
N GLN A 171 -10.58 -15.35 15.73
CA GLN A 171 -11.03 -16.70 15.45
C GLN A 171 -11.65 -16.93 14.06
N GLY A 172 -11.66 -15.94 13.18
CA GLY A 172 -12.27 -16.05 11.84
C GLY A 172 -13.79 -16.27 11.86
N ARG A 173 -14.46 -15.98 12.98
CA ARG A 173 -15.92 -16.05 13.06
C ARG A 173 -16.54 -14.91 12.29
N PRO A 174 -17.58 -15.13 11.50
CA PRO A 174 -18.31 -14.05 10.84
C PRO A 174 -18.77 -13.00 11.85
N GLY A 175 -18.51 -11.72 11.57
CA GLY A 175 -18.85 -10.60 12.46
C GLY A 175 -17.89 -10.36 13.63
N GLN A 176 -16.84 -11.18 13.80
CA GLN A 176 -15.79 -11.02 14.81
C GLN A 176 -14.42 -10.91 14.15
N ASP A 177 -14.31 -10.07 13.13
CA ASP A 177 -13.09 -9.88 12.33
C ASP A 177 -12.03 -9.01 13.05
N GLY A 178 -12.24 -8.66 14.32
CA GLY A 178 -11.32 -7.89 15.12
C GLY A 178 -9.99 -8.62 15.33
N SER A 179 -8.90 -7.89 15.24
CA SER A 179 -7.55 -8.42 15.48
C SER A 179 -7.00 -7.91 16.79
N THR A 180 -6.23 -8.75 17.47
CA THR A 180 -5.48 -8.35 18.66
C THR A 180 -4.17 -7.69 18.24
N ILE A 181 -3.93 -6.48 18.74
CA ILE A 181 -2.73 -5.71 18.43
C ILE A 181 -1.82 -5.68 19.64
N ARG A 182 -0.52 -5.85 19.40
CA ARG A 182 0.54 -5.77 20.40
C ARG A 182 1.68 -4.92 19.86
N ILE A 183 2.22 -4.05 20.69
CA ILE A 183 3.40 -3.24 20.36
C ILE A 183 4.58 -3.80 21.13
N ARG A 184 5.64 -4.25 20.41
CA ARG A 184 6.84 -4.88 20.97
C ARG A 184 6.58 -6.12 21.85
N GLY A 185 5.45 -6.79 21.64
CA GLY A 185 5.11 -8.05 22.34
C GLY A 185 4.31 -7.83 23.63
N VAL A 186 4.39 -8.81 24.53
CA VAL A 186 3.64 -8.83 25.80
C VAL A 186 4.63 -8.59 26.94
N GLY A 187 4.51 -7.48 27.61
CA GLY A 187 5.35 -7.07 28.76
C GLY A 187 4.64 -7.16 30.11
N THR A 188 3.38 -7.61 30.15
CA THR A 188 2.57 -7.65 31.36
C THR A 188 1.72 -8.92 31.42
N LEU A 189 1.41 -9.37 32.63
CA LEU A 189 0.47 -10.47 32.86
C LEU A 189 -1.01 -10.04 32.77
N ASN A 190 -1.26 -8.74 32.79
CA ASN A 190 -2.58 -8.14 32.62
C ASN A 190 -2.86 -7.83 31.14
N SER A 191 -3.74 -6.86 30.87
CA SER A 191 -4.00 -6.40 29.52
C SER A 191 -2.74 -5.80 28.88
N ALA A 192 -2.29 -6.35 27.76
CA ALA A 192 -1.20 -5.83 26.95
C ALA A 192 -1.70 -5.07 25.71
N SER A 193 -2.95 -4.61 25.73
CA SER A 193 -3.51 -3.80 24.64
C SER A 193 -2.88 -2.42 24.61
N PRO A 194 -2.56 -1.88 23.45
CA PRO A 194 -2.08 -0.52 23.31
C PRO A 194 -3.18 0.50 23.65
N TYR A 195 -2.77 1.70 24.04
CA TYR A 195 -3.68 2.82 24.25
C TYR A 195 -4.06 3.43 22.90
N ILE A 196 -5.34 3.52 22.59
CA ILE A 196 -5.85 3.95 21.29
C ILE A 196 -6.49 5.32 21.43
N LEU A 197 -6.06 6.26 20.57
CA LEU A 197 -6.65 7.60 20.49
C LEU A 197 -7.06 7.86 19.03
N ILE A 198 -8.28 8.37 18.88
CA ILE A 198 -8.83 8.85 17.60
C ILE A 198 -9.01 10.35 17.73
N ASP A 199 -8.28 11.13 16.95
CA ASP A 199 -8.22 12.61 17.01
C ASP A 199 -7.99 13.16 18.42
N GLY A 200 -7.18 12.45 19.22
CA GLY A 200 -6.86 12.82 20.61
C GLY A 200 -7.85 12.33 21.65
N ILE A 201 -8.94 11.68 21.26
CA ILE A 201 -9.96 11.12 22.17
C ILE A 201 -9.70 9.63 22.36
N GLU A 202 -9.75 9.16 23.61
CA GLU A 202 -9.60 7.75 23.95
C GLU A 202 -10.72 6.92 23.32
N SER A 203 -10.36 5.88 22.59
CA SER A 203 -11.29 4.88 22.04
C SER A 203 -10.95 3.48 22.53
N GLY A 204 -11.97 2.68 22.81
CA GLY A 204 -11.81 1.27 23.19
C GLY A 204 -11.44 0.36 22.01
N SER A 205 -11.73 0.79 20.79
CA SER A 205 -11.49 0.01 19.59
C SER A 205 -11.13 0.92 18.40
N MET A 206 -10.16 0.50 17.61
CA MET A 206 -9.86 1.19 16.34
C MET A 206 -10.81 0.80 15.21
N ASN A 207 -11.67 -0.20 15.41
CA ASN A 207 -12.63 -0.64 14.42
C ASN A 207 -13.92 0.19 14.41
N ASP A 208 -14.01 1.19 15.32
CA ASP A 208 -15.15 2.10 15.40
C ASP A 208 -15.12 3.16 14.27
N ILE A 209 -14.00 3.24 13.54
CA ILE A 209 -13.80 4.15 12.43
C ILE A 209 -13.64 3.41 11.10
N ASP A 210 -14.12 4.02 10.02
CA ASP A 210 -13.90 3.50 8.66
C ASP A 210 -12.45 3.72 8.22
N PRO A 211 -11.76 2.70 7.66
CA PRO A 211 -10.40 2.86 7.13
C PRO A 211 -10.26 3.99 6.10
N ASN A 212 -11.34 4.28 5.35
CA ASN A 212 -11.34 5.34 4.34
C ASN A 212 -11.36 6.75 4.94
N ASP A 213 -11.77 6.91 6.20
CA ASP A 213 -11.83 8.20 6.87
C ASP A 213 -10.53 8.54 7.61
N ILE A 214 -9.57 7.61 7.64
CA ILE A 214 -8.27 7.80 8.26
C ILE A 214 -7.34 8.56 7.32
N GLU A 215 -6.65 9.57 7.83
CA GLU A 215 -5.56 10.28 7.17
C GLU A 215 -4.22 9.59 7.43
N SER A 216 -3.94 9.31 8.72
CA SER A 216 -2.71 8.61 9.12
C SER A 216 -2.89 7.86 10.43
N ILE A 217 -2.06 6.84 10.63
CA ILE A 217 -1.94 6.09 11.88
C ILE A 217 -0.49 6.21 12.36
N SER A 218 -0.29 6.73 13.55
CA SER A 218 1.03 6.83 14.19
C SER A 218 1.10 5.92 15.40
N VAL A 219 2.17 5.15 15.53
CA VAL A 219 2.39 4.25 16.66
C VAL A 219 3.61 4.70 17.45
N LEU A 220 3.36 5.13 18.69
CA LEU A 220 4.39 5.50 19.65
C LEU A 220 4.83 4.24 20.40
N LYS A 221 6.05 3.80 20.12
CA LYS A 221 6.59 2.53 20.62
C LYS A 221 7.47 2.71 21.86
N ASP A 222 8.00 3.90 22.04
CA ASP A 222 8.93 4.21 23.15
C ASP A 222 8.27 4.96 24.27
N ALA A 223 8.74 4.72 25.49
CA ALA A 223 8.24 5.40 26.67
C ALA A 223 8.44 6.92 26.61
N SER A 224 9.51 7.42 25.96
CA SER A 224 9.76 8.85 25.80
C SER A 224 8.70 9.54 24.96
N SER A 225 8.29 8.95 23.85
CA SER A 225 7.23 9.50 22.96
C SER A 225 5.83 9.32 23.55
N ALA A 226 5.64 8.28 24.37
CA ALA A 226 4.37 7.95 25.01
C ALA A 226 4.17 8.60 26.40
N ALA A 227 5.20 9.26 26.96
CA ALA A 227 5.21 9.79 28.34
C ALA A 227 4.06 10.75 28.67
N ILE A 228 3.63 11.54 27.68
CA ILE A 228 2.52 12.52 27.86
C ILE A 228 1.17 11.85 28.16
N TYR A 229 1.02 10.56 27.82
CA TYR A 229 -0.21 9.78 28.08
C TYR A 229 -0.18 9.01 29.40
N GLY A 230 0.92 9.15 30.18
CA GLY A 230 1.08 8.54 31.48
C GLY A 230 1.09 7.02 31.50
N SER A 231 0.60 6.42 32.57
CA SER A 231 0.64 4.96 32.79
C SER A 231 -0.18 4.15 31.79
N LYS A 232 -1.23 4.72 31.21
CA LYS A 232 -2.06 4.05 30.18
C LYS A 232 -1.26 3.70 28.93
N ALA A 233 -0.18 4.45 28.67
CA ALA A 233 0.69 4.29 27.51
C ALA A 233 1.80 3.24 27.68
N SER A 234 1.83 2.50 28.80
CA SER A 234 2.88 1.53 29.11
C SER A 234 3.03 0.43 28.03
N ASN A 235 1.96 0.08 27.36
CA ASN A 235 1.95 -0.90 26.26
C ASN A 235 2.06 -0.25 24.87
N GLY A 236 2.44 1.03 24.79
CA GLY A 236 2.48 1.85 23.57
C GLY A 236 1.15 2.52 23.26
N VAL A 237 1.20 3.48 22.35
CA VAL A 237 0.05 4.31 21.94
C VAL A 237 -0.14 4.20 20.44
N ILE A 238 -1.38 4.11 20.02
CA ILE A 238 -1.81 4.20 18.61
C ILE A 238 -2.62 5.48 18.48
N LEU A 239 -2.12 6.39 17.65
CA LEU A 239 -2.77 7.64 17.31
C LEU A 239 -3.38 7.50 15.92
N ILE A 240 -4.67 7.67 15.80
CA ILE A 240 -5.40 7.68 14.54
C ILE A 240 -5.84 9.12 14.29
N THR A 241 -5.40 9.66 13.16
CA THR A 241 -5.82 10.99 12.69
C THR A 241 -6.80 10.83 11.56
N THR A 242 -7.95 11.47 11.65
CA THR A 242 -8.97 11.41 10.61
C THR A 242 -8.75 12.51 9.56
N LYS A 243 -9.28 12.28 8.37
CA LYS A 243 -9.29 13.26 7.28
C LYS A 243 -10.09 14.48 7.68
N ARG A 244 -9.52 15.66 7.48
CA ARG A 244 -10.17 16.94 7.76
C ARG A 244 -10.42 17.72 6.48
N GLY A 245 -11.44 18.58 6.52
CA GLY A 245 -11.66 19.58 5.47
C GLY A 245 -10.48 20.53 5.37
N LYS A 246 -10.22 21.01 4.15
CA LYS A 246 -9.24 22.08 3.89
C LYS A 246 -9.99 23.27 3.31
N THR A 247 -9.51 24.47 3.56
CA THR A 247 -10.06 25.71 2.98
C THR A 247 -10.12 25.58 1.45
N GLY A 248 -11.26 25.85 0.85
CA GLY A 248 -11.48 25.76 -0.59
C GLY A 248 -12.74 24.98 -0.97
N ALA A 249 -12.76 24.44 -2.18
CA ALA A 249 -13.92 23.70 -2.69
C ALA A 249 -14.19 22.42 -1.88
N PRO A 250 -15.46 22.09 -1.59
CA PRO A 250 -15.83 20.86 -0.88
C PRO A 250 -15.33 19.62 -1.66
N ARG A 251 -14.80 18.64 -0.92
CA ARG A 251 -14.38 17.37 -1.49
C ARG A 251 -15.40 16.30 -1.16
N ILE A 252 -15.94 15.68 -2.19
CA ILE A 252 -16.83 14.54 -2.06
C ILE A 252 -16.07 13.31 -2.55
N SER A 253 -16.02 12.27 -1.72
CA SER A 253 -15.46 10.98 -2.11
C SER A 253 -16.45 9.87 -1.80
N TYR A 254 -16.53 8.92 -2.71
CA TYR A 254 -17.32 7.70 -2.56
C TYR A 254 -16.42 6.47 -2.73
N ASN A 255 -16.48 5.58 -1.75
CA ASN A 255 -15.81 4.30 -1.79
C ASN A 255 -16.84 3.20 -1.55
N GLY A 256 -16.84 2.19 -2.42
CA GLY A 256 -17.74 1.06 -2.27
C GLY A 256 -17.06 -0.23 -2.69
N TYR A 257 -17.36 -1.32 -1.98
CA TYR A 257 -16.95 -2.64 -2.40
C TYR A 257 -18.04 -3.68 -2.10
N VAL A 258 -18.02 -4.74 -2.89
CA VAL A 258 -18.85 -5.92 -2.70
C VAL A 258 -17.92 -7.13 -2.65
N GLY A 259 -18.15 -7.99 -1.68
CA GLY A 259 -17.35 -9.19 -1.46
C GLY A 259 -18.19 -10.38 -1.05
N ALA A 260 -17.64 -11.57 -1.22
CA ALA A 260 -18.20 -12.80 -0.71
C ALA A 260 -17.28 -13.39 0.36
N SER A 261 -17.84 -13.71 1.50
CA SER A 261 -17.13 -14.35 2.62
C SER A 261 -17.55 -15.80 2.74
N LYS A 262 -16.58 -16.71 2.67
CA LYS A 262 -16.79 -18.15 2.81
C LYS A 262 -15.69 -18.73 3.70
N ALA A 263 -16.03 -19.72 4.50
CA ALA A 263 -15.03 -20.48 5.26
C ALA A 263 -14.02 -21.13 4.30
N THR A 264 -12.73 -20.88 4.53
CA THR A 264 -11.65 -21.35 3.64
C THR A 264 -11.43 -22.85 3.77
N SER A 265 -11.55 -23.38 4.99
CA SER A 265 -11.40 -24.81 5.30
C SER A 265 -12.26 -25.15 6.49
N MET A 266 -12.93 -26.23 6.41
CA MET A 266 -13.67 -26.85 7.51
C MET A 266 -13.08 -28.23 7.77
N ILE A 267 -13.22 -28.68 9.01
CA ILE A 267 -12.83 -30.04 9.38
C ILE A 267 -13.92 -30.97 8.87
N ASP A 268 -13.55 -31.91 8.02
CA ASP A 268 -14.44 -32.95 7.56
C ASP A 268 -14.86 -33.83 8.77
N ARG A 269 -16.14 -33.99 8.92
CA ARG A 269 -16.70 -34.83 9.98
C ARG A 269 -17.15 -36.16 9.38
N VAL A 270 -17.06 -37.22 10.17
CA VAL A 270 -17.59 -38.51 9.77
C VAL A 270 -19.12 -38.49 9.79
N SER A 271 -19.73 -39.26 8.92
CA SER A 271 -21.18 -39.49 8.94
C SER A 271 -21.64 -40.13 10.22
N SER A 272 -22.94 -40.01 10.57
CA SER A 272 -23.51 -40.68 11.74
C SER A 272 -23.35 -42.19 11.69
N ALA A 273 -23.48 -42.78 10.49
CA ALA A 273 -23.25 -44.21 10.27
C ALA A 273 -21.80 -44.64 10.51
N ASP A 274 -20.83 -43.87 10.02
CA ASP A 274 -19.41 -44.16 10.25
C ASP A 274 -19.01 -43.94 11.69
N TYR A 275 -19.61 -42.95 12.36
CA TYR A 275 -19.45 -42.73 13.79
C TYR A 275 -19.96 -43.93 14.59
N ALA A 276 -21.14 -44.45 14.25
CA ALA A 276 -21.71 -45.64 14.91
C ALA A 276 -20.85 -46.90 14.71
N ARG A 277 -20.31 -47.11 13.46
CA ARG A 277 -19.37 -48.19 13.20
C ARG A 277 -18.06 -48.03 13.98
N LEU A 278 -17.56 -46.82 14.11
CA LEU A 278 -16.35 -46.53 14.88
C LEU A 278 -16.56 -46.84 16.35
N TRP A 279 -17.69 -46.44 16.91
CA TRP A 279 -18.05 -46.74 18.29
C TRP A 279 -18.20 -48.26 18.57
N ASN A 280 -18.77 -49.01 17.65
CA ASN A 280 -18.86 -50.47 17.78
C ASN A 280 -17.50 -51.18 17.80
N ARG A 281 -16.40 -50.51 17.41
CA ARG A 281 -15.04 -51.03 17.60
C ARG A 281 -14.55 -50.91 19.05
N PHE A 282 -15.02 -49.87 19.76
CA PHE A 282 -14.69 -49.68 21.18
C PHE A 282 -15.64 -50.42 22.10
N GLU A 283 -16.93 -50.43 21.76
CA GLU A 283 -17.99 -51.04 22.55
C GLU A 283 -18.88 -51.85 21.59
N PRO A 284 -18.55 -53.14 21.39
CA PRO A 284 -19.29 -53.99 20.46
C PRO A 284 -20.77 -54.11 20.81
N GLY A 285 -21.64 -53.88 19.83
CA GLY A 285 -23.08 -54.00 19.97
C GLY A 285 -23.78 -52.75 20.54
N ARG A 286 -23.11 -51.63 20.66
CA ARG A 286 -23.71 -50.34 21.08
C ARG A 286 -24.77 -49.85 20.10
N TYR A 287 -24.49 -49.98 18.82
CA TYR A 287 -25.40 -49.70 17.71
C TYR A 287 -25.67 -51.01 16.95
N SER A 288 -26.93 -51.32 16.71
CA SER A 288 -27.30 -52.45 15.87
C SER A 288 -27.04 -52.20 14.39
N ASP A 289 -26.98 -53.24 13.58
CA ASP A 289 -26.89 -53.13 12.13
C ASP A 289 -28.09 -52.36 11.51
N GLU A 290 -29.25 -52.47 12.17
CA GLU A 290 -30.47 -51.75 11.79
C GLU A 290 -30.31 -50.23 12.07
N ASP A 291 -29.77 -49.82 13.22
CA ASP A 291 -29.50 -48.44 13.55
C ASP A 291 -28.52 -47.81 12.55
N ILE A 292 -27.45 -48.57 12.22
CA ILE A 292 -26.45 -48.10 11.23
C ILE A 292 -27.09 -47.90 9.86
N ARG A 293 -28.00 -48.81 9.46
CA ARG A 293 -28.71 -48.68 8.19
C ARG A 293 -29.64 -47.47 8.18
N MET A 294 -30.36 -47.21 9.30
CA MET A 294 -31.24 -46.04 9.45
C MET A 294 -30.45 -44.71 9.36
N PHE A 295 -29.21 -44.66 9.87
CA PHE A 295 -28.31 -43.51 9.67
C PHE A 295 -27.86 -43.35 8.21
N GLU A 296 -27.73 -44.45 7.44
CA GLU A 296 -27.27 -44.39 6.05
C GLU A 296 -28.38 -43.98 5.09
N ASP A 297 -29.56 -44.59 5.23
CA ASP A 297 -30.67 -44.40 4.29
C ASP A 297 -31.59 -43.25 4.67
N GLY A 298 -31.43 -42.69 5.90
CA GLY A 298 -32.22 -41.56 6.38
C GLY A 298 -33.68 -41.88 6.59
N SER A 299 -34.04 -43.16 6.79
CA SER A 299 -35.41 -43.62 6.96
C SER A 299 -36.06 -43.09 8.27
N ASP A 300 -35.25 -42.79 9.27
CA ASP A 300 -35.69 -42.17 10.51
C ASP A 300 -34.87 -40.90 10.84
N PRO A 301 -35.21 -39.77 10.24
CA PRO A 301 -34.44 -38.53 10.40
C PRO A 301 -34.50 -37.92 11.81
N TYR A 302 -35.44 -38.34 12.63
CA TYR A 302 -35.59 -37.84 14.01
C TYR A 302 -34.88 -38.71 15.05
N GLY A 303 -34.96 -40.03 14.92
CA GLY A 303 -34.29 -40.95 15.83
C GLY A 303 -32.84 -41.22 15.42
N HIS A 304 -32.54 -41.19 14.11
CA HIS A 304 -31.23 -41.49 13.53
C HIS A 304 -30.75 -40.35 12.60
N PRO A 305 -30.54 -39.13 13.12
CA PRO A 305 -30.18 -37.99 12.31
C PRO A 305 -28.75 -38.11 11.74
N ASN A 306 -28.59 -37.73 10.48
CA ASN A 306 -27.29 -37.60 9.79
C ASN A 306 -27.12 -36.19 9.20
N THR A 307 -27.22 -35.21 10.05
CA THR A 307 -27.15 -33.80 9.64
C THR A 307 -25.72 -33.31 9.59
N ASP A 308 -25.27 -32.77 8.45
CA ASP A 308 -24.04 -32.03 8.38
C ASP A 308 -24.26 -30.61 8.92
N TRP A 309 -23.86 -30.40 10.16
CA TRP A 309 -23.99 -29.10 10.82
C TRP A 309 -23.06 -28.03 10.23
N ASN A 310 -22.02 -28.42 9.47
CA ASN A 310 -21.21 -27.44 8.79
C ASN A 310 -21.98 -26.83 7.61
N ASP A 311 -22.64 -27.66 6.82
CA ASP A 311 -23.45 -27.20 5.69
C ASP A 311 -24.68 -26.40 6.13
N GLU A 312 -25.28 -26.77 7.27
CA GLU A 312 -26.43 -26.05 7.82
C GLU A 312 -26.05 -24.72 8.47
N ALA A 313 -24.90 -24.64 9.16
CA ALA A 313 -24.49 -23.47 9.92
C ALA A 313 -23.72 -22.46 9.08
N TYR A 314 -22.94 -22.91 8.08
CA TYR A 314 -22.08 -22.04 7.31
C TYR A 314 -22.60 -21.79 5.90
N ARG A 315 -22.80 -20.53 5.58
CA ARG A 315 -23.21 -20.08 4.24
C ARG A 315 -22.23 -19.06 3.71
N THR A 316 -22.15 -18.96 2.39
CA THR A 316 -21.43 -17.84 1.77
C THR A 316 -22.16 -16.55 2.10
N GLY A 317 -21.52 -15.69 2.89
CA GLY A 317 -22.03 -14.36 3.23
C GLY A 317 -21.71 -13.35 2.13
N LEU A 318 -22.70 -12.54 1.76
CA LEU A 318 -22.47 -11.37 0.91
C LEU A 318 -22.12 -10.18 1.80
N LEU A 319 -20.97 -9.57 1.55
CA LEU A 319 -20.52 -8.36 2.20
C LEU A 319 -20.57 -7.20 1.21
N HIS A 320 -21.23 -6.12 1.56
CA HIS A 320 -21.13 -4.87 0.81
C HIS A 320 -20.93 -3.71 1.78
N LYS A 321 -20.13 -2.73 1.36
CA LYS A 321 -19.86 -1.52 2.12
C LYS A 321 -19.86 -0.33 1.20
N HIS A 322 -20.48 0.74 1.64
CA HIS A 322 -20.56 2.01 0.93
C HIS A 322 -20.18 3.12 1.91
N ASN A 323 -19.16 3.89 1.58
CA ASN A 323 -18.72 5.04 2.35
C ASN A 323 -18.81 6.29 1.46
N VAL A 324 -19.50 7.33 1.96
CA VAL A 324 -19.61 8.65 1.33
C VAL A 324 -19.01 9.65 2.30
N CYS A 325 -17.93 10.28 1.91
CA CYS A 325 -17.25 11.28 2.73
C CYS A 325 -17.37 12.65 2.06
N LEU A 326 -17.86 13.64 2.82
CA LEU A 326 -17.93 15.04 2.44
C LEU A 326 -17.06 15.85 3.38
N LEU A 327 -16.01 16.45 2.85
CA LEU A 327 -15.07 17.28 3.61
C LEU A 327 -15.13 18.72 3.10
N TYR A 328 -15.43 19.64 4.01
CA TYR A 328 -15.34 21.09 3.79
C TYR A 328 -14.98 21.80 5.10
N THR A 329 -14.42 22.98 5.00
CA THR A 329 -14.33 23.93 6.12
C THR A 329 -15.02 25.22 5.70
N SER A 330 -15.84 25.78 6.60
CA SER A 330 -16.39 27.13 6.41
C SER A 330 -15.42 28.13 7.05
N ASP A 331 -15.15 29.24 6.37
CA ASP A 331 -14.32 30.34 6.90
C ASP A 331 -14.98 31.09 8.08
N ALA A 332 -16.15 30.62 8.53
CA ALA A 332 -16.93 31.27 9.59
C ALA A 332 -16.30 31.21 10.98
N ALA A 333 -15.14 30.53 11.16
CA ALA A 333 -14.45 30.45 12.45
C ALA A 333 -13.36 31.51 12.63
N ASP A 334 -12.98 32.23 11.57
CA ASP A 334 -11.92 33.25 11.67
C ASP A 334 -12.48 34.68 11.90
N ASP A 335 -13.80 34.84 11.97
CA ASP A 335 -14.47 36.13 12.21
C ASP A 335 -15.01 36.33 13.64
N LEU A 336 -14.51 35.55 14.63
CA LEU A 336 -14.87 35.72 16.05
C LEU A 336 -13.66 36.08 16.91
#